data_6dc94831b3ef06992c787118f5b34141
#
_entry.id   6dc94831b3ef06992c787118f5b34141
#
_cell.length_a   1.000
_cell.length_b   1.000
_cell.length_c   1.000
_cell.angle_alpha   90.00
_cell.angle_beta   90.00
_cell.angle_gamma   90.00
#
_symmetry.space_group_name_H-M   'P 1'
#
loop_
_entity.id
_entity.type
_entity.pdbx_description
1 polymer ?
#
loop_
_entity_poly.entity_id
_entity_poly.type
_entity_poly.pdbx_seq_one_letter_code
_entity_poly.pdbx_strand_id
1 'polypeptide(L)'
;LNPRRGNSNFLFLAVILCLGIIYFSRMMNSTEDNYNYAQFRQDAKAGQVVGITMKQNKEVPTGTMTVELKNEVYKNCNITDVDAAVKEIEDKSPNLYKKMVVKPIDRSGDWITTLLPNLLMVGILVFFLIMMMKQNGGGGKKMDFG
;
A
#
# COMPACT_ATOMS: atom_id res chain seq x y z
N LEU A 1 -23.33 -23.87 -32.58
CA LEU A 1 -21.87 -23.84 -32.60
C LEU A 1 -21.27 -22.55 -32.07
N ASN A 2 -21.53 -22.25 -30.82
CA ASN A 2 -20.78 -21.19 -30.15
C ASN A 2 -20.29 -21.66 -28.76
N PRO A 3 -19.22 -22.47 -28.74
CA PRO A 3 -18.61 -22.84 -27.45
C PRO A 3 -17.80 -21.72 -26.83
N ARG A 4 -17.74 -20.53 -27.45
CA ARG A 4 -16.86 -19.43 -27.04
C ARG A 4 -17.46 -18.50 -25.97
N ARG A 5 -18.71 -18.68 -25.57
CA ARG A 5 -19.33 -17.85 -24.53
C ARG A 5 -18.83 -18.16 -23.08
N GLY A 6 -18.24 -19.33 -22.87
CA GLY A 6 -17.67 -19.68 -21.58
C GLY A 6 -16.28 -19.09 -21.31
N ASN A 7 -15.52 -18.76 -22.36
CA ASN A 7 -14.15 -18.30 -22.23
C ASN A 7 -14.00 -16.84 -21.85
N SER A 8 -14.99 -15.99 -22.14
CA SER A 8 -14.88 -14.55 -21.82
C SER A 8 -14.95 -14.31 -20.32
N ASN A 9 -15.77 -15.06 -19.58
CA ASN A 9 -15.87 -14.93 -18.14
C ASN A 9 -14.62 -15.47 -17.45
N PHE A 10 -14.03 -16.54 -17.98
CA PHE A 10 -12.76 -17.08 -17.50
C PHE A 10 -11.61 -16.11 -17.76
N LEU A 11 -11.59 -15.50 -18.94
CA LEU A 11 -10.59 -14.50 -19.31
C LEU A 11 -10.69 -13.26 -18.44
N PHE A 12 -11.89 -12.80 -18.15
CA PHE A 12 -12.15 -11.68 -17.26
C PHE A 12 -11.69 -11.98 -15.82
N LEU A 13 -12.00 -13.18 -15.33
CA LEU A 13 -11.55 -13.63 -14.01
C LEU A 13 -10.01 -13.72 -13.96
N ALA A 14 -9.38 -14.24 -15.02
CA ALA A 14 -7.92 -14.34 -15.09
C ALA A 14 -7.27 -12.95 -15.09
N VAL A 15 -7.84 -11.97 -15.80
CA VAL A 15 -7.36 -10.58 -15.82
C VAL A 15 -7.46 -9.95 -14.45
N ILE A 16 -8.59 -10.11 -13.76
CA ILE A 16 -8.76 -9.59 -12.39
C ILE A 16 -7.74 -10.23 -11.45
N LEU A 17 -7.52 -11.53 -11.55
CA LEU A 17 -6.58 -12.26 -10.72
C LEU A 17 -5.15 -11.81 -11.01
N CYS A 18 -4.77 -11.62 -12.27
CA CYS A 18 -3.47 -11.07 -12.66
C CYS A 18 -3.26 -9.65 -12.13
N LEU A 19 -4.27 -8.79 -12.26
CA LEU A 19 -4.20 -7.42 -11.72
C LEU A 19 -4.08 -7.43 -10.20
N GLY A 20 -4.78 -8.32 -9.53
CA GLY A 20 -4.67 -8.52 -8.09
C GLY A 20 -3.28 -8.97 -7.66
N ILE A 21 -2.68 -9.92 -8.40
CA ILE A 21 -1.33 -10.39 -8.14
C ILE A 21 -0.30 -9.29 -8.39
N ILE A 22 -0.45 -8.52 -9.46
CA ILE A 22 0.46 -7.40 -9.78
C ILE A 22 0.36 -6.32 -8.70
N TYR A 23 -0.85 -5.98 -8.27
CA TYR A 23 -1.08 -5.00 -7.21
C TYR A 23 -0.49 -5.48 -5.87
N PHE A 24 -0.73 -6.73 -5.52
CA PHE A 24 -0.21 -7.34 -4.30
C PHE A 24 1.32 -7.47 -4.33
N SER A 25 1.88 -7.84 -5.49
CA SER A 25 3.32 -7.92 -5.70
C SER A 25 4.00 -6.55 -5.55
N ARG A 26 3.38 -5.49 -6.06
CA ARG A 26 3.89 -4.12 -5.86
C ARG A 26 3.80 -3.68 -4.41
N MET A 27 2.79 -4.10 -3.70
CA MET A 27 2.62 -3.78 -2.28
C MET A 27 3.65 -4.51 -1.41
N MET A 28 4.04 -5.73 -1.81
CA MET A 28 5.07 -6.52 -1.11
C MET A 28 6.51 -6.18 -1.54
N ASN A 29 6.72 -5.74 -2.76
CA ASN A 29 8.00 -5.25 -3.27
C ASN A 29 8.17 -3.74 -3.02
N SER A 30 7.85 -3.27 -1.84
CA SER A 30 8.56 -2.12 -1.34
C SER A 30 10.00 -2.58 -1.20
N THR A 31 10.84 -2.19 -2.14
CA THR A 31 12.28 -2.41 -2.06
C THR A 31 12.69 -1.95 -0.67
N GLU A 32 13.05 -2.91 0.17
CA GLU A 32 13.80 -2.61 1.37
C GLU A 32 15.14 -2.06 0.91
N ASP A 33 15.13 -0.78 0.56
CA ASP A 33 16.37 -0.02 0.59
C ASP A 33 16.80 -0.13 2.05
N ASN A 34 17.86 -0.90 2.28
CA ASN A 34 18.46 -1.06 3.61
C ASN A 34 19.04 0.27 4.14
N TYR A 35 18.38 1.36 3.79
CA TYR A 35 18.75 2.68 4.25
C TYR A 35 18.24 2.87 5.67
N ASN A 36 19.19 2.94 6.60
CA ASN A 36 18.89 3.10 8.01
C ASN A 36 19.24 4.51 8.51
N TYR A 37 18.82 4.81 9.72
CA TYR A 37 19.07 6.11 10.33
C TYR A 37 20.56 6.42 10.53
N ALA A 38 21.39 5.41 10.72
CA ALA A 38 22.85 5.59 10.81
C ALA A 38 23.46 6.04 9.48
N GLN A 39 22.99 5.50 8.37
CA GLN A 39 23.39 5.94 7.03
C GLN A 39 22.92 7.38 6.75
N PHE A 40 21.72 7.72 7.18
CA PHE A 40 21.23 9.10 7.13
C PHE A 40 22.15 10.06 7.89
N ARG A 41 22.58 9.71 9.09
CA ARG A 41 23.51 10.54 9.86
C ARG A 41 24.83 10.75 9.14
N GLN A 42 25.36 9.73 8.50
CA GLN A 42 26.60 9.82 7.72
C GLN A 42 26.41 10.73 6.51
N ASP A 43 25.33 10.57 5.76
CA ASP A 43 25.03 11.38 4.59
C ASP A 43 24.77 12.85 4.97
N ALA A 44 24.12 13.10 6.09
CA ALA A 44 23.91 14.44 6.61
C ALA A 44 25.22 15.12 7.00
N LYS A 45 26.14 14.39 7.64
CA LYS A 45 27.48 14.91 7.96
C LYS A 45 28.31 15.18 6.70
N ALA A 46 28.17 14.36 5.67
CA ALA A 46 28.85 14.53 4.39
C ALA A 46 28.23 15.63 3.52
N GLY A 47 27.13 16.24 3.94
CA GLY A 47 26.42 17.27 3.17
C GLY A 47 25.70 16.76 1.94
N GLN A 48 25.42 15.46 1.87
CA GLN A 48 24.72 14.83 0.74
C GLN A 48 23.21 14.98 0.80
N VAL A 49 22.65 15.33 1.95
CA VAL A 49 21.21 15.46 2.18
C VAL A 49 20.75 16.86 1.77
N VAL A 50 19.80 16.94 0.86
CA VAL A 50 19.21 18.20 0.36
C VAL A 50 17.91 18.53 1.07
N GLY A 51 17.11 17.53 1.36
CA GLY A 51 15.80 17.70 1.99
C GLY A 51 15.38 16.47 2.78
N ILE A 52 14.47 16.67 3.71
CA ILE A 52 13.90 15.62 4.55
C ILE A 52 12.39 15.80 4.60
N THR A 53 11.67 14.73 4.35
CA THR A 53 10.23 14.65 4.59
C THR A 53 9.97 13.60 5.68
N MET A 54 9.37 14.02 6.77
CA MET A 54 9.01 13.15 7.88
C MET A 54 7.50 12.87 7.82
N LYS A 55 7.14 11.59 7.79
CA LYS A 55 5.74 11.16 7.83
C LYS A 55 5.52 10.33 9.07
N GLN A 56 4.62 10.80 9.93
CA GLN A 56 4.25 10.09 11.14
C GLN A 56 3.30 8.94 10.80
N ASN A 57 3.55 7.76 11.36
CA ASN A 57 2.68 6.60 11.24
C ASN A 57 1.50 6.71 12.21
N LYS A 58 0.47 5.89 11.97
CA LYS A 58 -0.67 5.76 12.87
C LYS A 58 -0.26 5.24 14.25
N GLU A 59 0.76 4.40 14.30
CA GLU A 59 1.37 3.89 15.52
C GLU A 59 2.44 4.87 16.00
N VAL A 60 2.01 5.87 16.73
CA VAL A 60 2.89 6.88 17.35
C VAL A 60 3.77 6.19 18.41
N PRO A 61 5.07 6.52 18.53
CA PRO A 61 5.80 7.62 17.88
C PRO A 61 6.52 7.25 16.57
N THR A 62 6.20 6.12 15.96
CA THR A 62 6.87 5.64 14.76
C THR A 62 6.54 6.47 13.52
N GLY A 63 7.44 6.45 12.54
CA GLY A 63 7.25 7.16 11.30
C GLY A 63 8.17 6.66 10.20
N THR A 64 8.07 7.28 9.05
CA THR A 64 8.94 7.07 7.91
C THR A 64 9.57 8.39 7.51
N MET A 65 10.87 8.38 7.33
CA MET A 65 11.62 9.52 6.86
C MET A 65 12.03 9.30 5.41
N THR A 66 11.67 10.21 4.52
CA THR A 66 12.16 10.25 3.16
C THR A 66 13.28 11.26 3.06
N VAL A 67 14.45 10.81 2.67
CA VAL A 67 15.65 11.62 2.53
C VAL A 67 15.90 11.87 1.06
N GLU A 68 16.00 13.12 0.69
CA GLU A 68 16.42 13.56 -0.65
C GLU A 68 17.91 13.82 -0.67
N LEU A 69 18.63 13.08 -1.50
CA LEU A 69 20.06 13.23 -1.70
C LEU A 69 20.36 14.15 -2.91
N LYS A 70 21.57 14.69 -2.99
CA LYS A 70 21.99 15.61 -4.07
C LYS A 70 21.82 15.06 -5.49
N ASN A 71 21.77 13.75 -5.65
CA ASN A 71 21.60 13.07 -6.95
C ASN A 71 20.14 12.89 -7.35
N GLU A 72 19.20 13.61 -6.75
CA GLU A 72 17.77 13.40 -6.93
C GLU A 72 17.30 11.98 -6.54
N VAL A 73 18.08 11.32 -5.69
CA VAL A 73 17.77 9.99 -5.17
C VAL A 73 17.01 10.14 -3.86
N TYR A 74 15.87 9.49 -3.77
CA TYR A 74 15.06 9.45 -2.57
C TYR A 74 15.28 8.11 -1.84
N LYS A 75 15.59 8.20 -0.56
CA LYS A 75 15.76 7.04 0.32
C LYS A 75 14.77 7.08 1.46
N ASN A 76 14.18 5.94 1.76
CA ASN A 76 13.22 5.80 2.86
C ASN A 76 13.88 5.11 4.05
N CYS A 77 13.66 5.67 5.22
CA CYS A 77 14.16 5.15 6.48
C CYS A 77 13.01 5.05 7.48
N ASN A 78 12.90 3.92 8.15
CA ASN A 78 11.94 3.74 9.24
C ASN A 78 12.47 4.40 10.52
N ILE A 79 11.62 5.17 11.16
CA ILE A 79 11.92 5.90 12.39
C ILE A 79 11.09 5.32 13.54
N THR A 80 11.76 4.96 14.62
CA THR A 80 11.11 4.43 15.82
C THR A 80 10.48 5.51 16.69
N ASP A 81 11.04 6.71 16.66
CA ASP A 81 10.54 7.86 17.39
C ASP A 81 10.77 9.13 16.57
N VAL A 82 9.69 9.65 16.01
CA VAL A 82 9.70 10.83 15.12
C VAL A 82 10.11 12.08 15.91
N ASP A 83 9.60 12.26 17.11
CA ASP A 83 9.89 13.47 17.92
C ASP A 83 11.36 13.52 18.32
N ALA A 84 11.92 12.39 18.70
CA ALA A 84 13.35 12.28 19.01
C ALA A 84 14.22 12.54 17.79
N ALA A 85 13.83 12.01 16.62
CA ALA A 85 14.54 12.23 15.36
C ALA A 85 14.50 13.71 14.92
N VAL A 86 13.33 14.34 15.02
CA VAL A 86 13.16 15.76 14.70
C VAL A 86 14.06 16.63 15.59
N LYS A 87 14.06 16.35 16.89
CA LYS A 87 14.90 17.08 17.85
C LYS A 87 16.40 16.89 17.57
N GLU A 88 16.81 15.69 17.22
CA GLU A 88 18.21 15.43 16.85
C GLU A 88 18.62 16.20 15.58
N ILE A 89 17.74 16.27 14.58
CA ILE A 89 18.00 17.01 13.34
C ILE A 89 18.06 18.52 13.63
N GLU A 90 17.17 19.02 14.48
CA GLU A 90 17.20 20.42 14.93
C GLU A 90 18.54 20.77 15.58
N ASP A 91 19.01 19.93 16.48
CA ASP A 91 20.24 20.17 17.24
C ASP A 91 21.51 20.03 16.39
N LYS A 92 21.57 19.01 15.55
CA LYS A 92 22.79 18.67 14.79
C LYS A 92 22.86 19.28 13.40
N SER A 93 21.72 19.51 12.78
CA SER A 93 21.62 19.98 11.39
C SER A 93 20.51 21.02 11.24
N PRO A 94 20.69 22.23 11.83
CA PRO A 94 19.64 23.25 11.80
C PRO A 94 19.26 23.70 10.41
N ASN A 95 20.17 23.60 9.43
CA ASN A 95 19.87 23.93 8.04
C ASN A 95 18.93 22.92 7.38
N LEU A 96 19.08 21.63 7.70
CA LEU A 96 18.15 20.58 7.25
C LEU A 96 16.82 20.69 7.96
N TYR A 97 16.83 21.04 9.23
CA TYR A 97 15.60 21.26 10.02
C TYR A 97 14.70 22.34 9.39
N LYS A 98 15.28 23.44 8.91
CA LYS A 98 14.55 24.52 8.23
C LYS A 98 13.87 24.09 6.94
N LYS A 99 14.45 23.11 6.26
CA LYS A 99 13.94 22.55 4.99
C LYS A 99 13.08 21.31 5.21
N MET A 100 13.01 20.80 6.42
CA MET A 100 12.27 19.60 6.75
C MET A 100 10.77 19.86 6.68
N VAL A 101 10.06 18.93 6.04
CA VAL A 101 8.61 18.91 6.03
C VAL A 101 8.13 17.76 6.90
N VAL A 102 7.33 18.07 7.91
CA VAL A 102 6.68 17.07 8.75
C VAL A 102 5.22 16.95 8.31
N LYS A 103 4.86 15.78 7.78
CA LYS A 103 3.49 15.51 7.38
C LYS A 103 2.71 14.96 8.57
N PRO A 104 1.48 15.43 8.80
CA PRO A 104 0.63 14.87 9.84
C PRO A 104 0.23 13.44 9.50
N ILE A 105 -0.32 12.75 10.49
CA ILE A 105 -0.83 11.39 10.30
C ILE A 105 -1.96 11.43 9.26
N ASP A 106 -1.74 10.74 8.15
CA ASP A 106 -2.74 10.62 7.11
C ASP A 106 -3.71 9.49 7.44
N ARG A 107 -4.91 9.86 7.80
CA ARG A 107 -6.02 8.93 8.07
C ARG A 107 -7.02 8.83 6.93
N SER A 108 -6.78 9.55 5.83
CA SER A 108 -7.72 9.57 4.70
C SER A 108 -7.88 8.20 4.03
N GLY A 109 -6.84 7.37 4.07
CA GLY A 109 -6.88 6.02 3.52
C GLY A 109 -7.40 4.92 4.46
N ASP A 110 -7.74 5.25 5.71
CA ASP A 110 -8.11 4.25 6.71
C ASP A 110 -9.40 3.52 6.35
N TRP A 111 -10.36 4.24 5.82
CA TRP A 111 -11.62 3.67 5.36
C TRP A 111 -11.40 2.68 4.19
N ILE A 112 -10.45 2.95 3.30
CA ILE A 112 -10.13 2.05 2.17
C ILE A 112 -9.50 0.76 2.68
N THR A 113 -8.52 0.86 3.58
CA THR A 113 -7.81 -0.31 4.12
C THR A 113 -8.72 -1.20 4.96
N THR A 114 -9.74 -0.61 5.59
CA THR A 114 -10.72 -1.35 6.40
C THR A 114 -11.88 -1.86 5.55
N LEU A 115 -12.38 -1.04 4.65
CA LEU A 115 -13.57 -1.35 3.85
C LEU A 115 -13.25 -2.26 2.67
N LEU A 116 -12.10 -2.08 2.01
CA LEU A 116 -11.73 -2.80 0.80
C LEU A 116 -11.66 -4.32 0.99
N PRO A 117 -10.97 -4.88 2.02
CA PRO A 117 -10.97 -6.32 2.23
C PRO A 117 -12.35 -6.87 2.56
N ASN A 118 -13.17 -6.13 3.31
CA ASN A 118 -14.54 -6.53 3.62
C ASN A 118 -15.43 -6.51 2.38
N LEU A 119 -15.28 -5.49 1.53
CA LEU A 119 -16.01 -5.39 0.27
C LEU A 119 -15.62 -6.51 -0.70
N LEU A 120 -14.33 -6.85 -0.76
CA LEU A 120 -13.81 -7.96 -1.55
C LEU A 120 -14.41 -9.29 -1.07
N MET A 121 -14.46 -9.49 0.23
CA MET A 121 -15.02 -10.70 0.83
C MET A 121 -16.50 -10.85 0.50
N VAL A 122 -17.28 -9.77 0.63
CA VAL A 122 -18.70 -9.73 0.26
C VAL A 122 -18.87 -9.96 -1.25
N GLY A 123 -18.03 -9.36 -2.07
CA GLY A 123 -18.03 -9.54 -3.53
C GLY A 123 -17.80 -11.00 -3.95
N ILE A 124 -16.84 -11.67 -3.33
CA ILE A 124 -16.55 -13.08 -3.54
C ILE A 124 -17.77 -13.94 -3.12
N LEU A 125 -18.35 -13.64 -1.98
CA LEU A 125 -19.51 -14.36 -1.47
C LEU A 125 -20.71 -14.21 -2.38
N VAL A 126 -21.00 -13.00 -2.85
CA VAL A 126 -22.08 -12.73 -3.83
C VAL A 126 -21.81 -13.45 -5.14
N PHE A 127 -20.55 -13.44 -5.61
CA PHE A 127 -20.14 -14.17 -6.82
C PHE A 127 -20.41 -15.67 -6.69
N PHE A 128 -20.03 -16.27 -5.56
CA PHE A 128 -20.34 -17.69 -5.28
C PHE A 128 -21.83 -17.97 -5.25
N LEU A 129 -22.63 -17.10 -4.63
CA LEU A 129 -24.09 -17.25 -4.60
C LEU A 129 -24.66 -17.22 -6.01
N ILE A 130 -24.24 -16.27 -6.85
CA ILE A 130 -24.70 -16.19 -8.25
C ILE A 130 -24.28 -17.44 -9.02
N MET A 131 -23.07 -17.93 -8.80
CA MET A 131 -22.58 -19.14 -9.45
C MET A 131 -23.38 -20.38 -9.02
N MET A 132 -23.68 -20.51 -7.73
CA MET A 132 -24.54 -21.58 -7.21
C MET A 132 -25.96 -21.49 -7.75
N MET A 133 -26.52 -20.30 -7.87
CA MET A 133 -27.84 -20.10 -8.44
C MET A 133 -27.88 -20.49 -9.92
N LYS A 134 -26.80 -20.19 -10.67
CA LYS A 134 -26.68 -20.62 -12.09
C LYS A 134 -26.57 -22.14 -12.22
N GLN A 135 -25.87 -22.80 -11.32
CA GLN A 135 -25.77 -24.26 -11.34
C GLN A 135 -27.10 -24.93 -10.97
N ASN A 136 -27.82 -24.36 -10.02
CA ASN A 136 -29.14 -24.86 -9.62
C ASN A 136 -30.25 -24.43 -10.59
N GLY A 137 -30.05 -23.35 -11.35
CA GLY A 137 -31.02 -22.87 -12.34
C GLY A 137 -31.20 -23.81 -13.53
N GLY A 138 -30.23 -24.69 -13.82
CA GLY A 138 -30.39 -25.75 -14.83
C GLY A 138 -31.31 -26.89 -14.40
N GLY A 139 -31.56 -27.04 -13.11
CA GLY A 139 -32.51 -28.03 -12.56
C GLY A 139 -33.85 -27.45 -12.14
N GLY A 140 -34.05 -26.15 -12.29
CA GLY A 140 -35.24 -25.44 -11.81
C GLY A 140 -36.54 -25.78 -12.52
N LYS A 141 -36.48 -26.48 -13.65
CA LYS A 141 -37.68 -27.01 -14.33
C LYS A 141 -38.35 -28.17 -13.62
N LYS A 142 -37.72 -28.74 -12.61
CA LYS A 142 -38.27 -29.86 -11.84
C LYS A 142 -39.00 -29.44 -10.57
N MET A 143 -39.09 -28.16 -10.32
CA MET A 143 -39.89 -27.59 -9.24
C MET A 143 -41.27 -27.17 -9.68
N ASP A 144 -41.83 -27.90 -10.62
CA ASP A 144 -43.24 -27.78 -10.95
C ASP A 144 -44.04 -28.54 -9.92
N PHE A 145 -44.60 -27.83 -8.98
CA PHE A 145 -45.52 -28.32 -7.97
C PHE A 145 -46.98 -28.29 -8.47
N GLY A 146 -47.15 -28.40 -9.75
CA GLY A 146 -48.46 -28.42 -10.37
C GLY A 146 -49.16 -29.75 -10.27
#